data_65d99d69da784fe4318f85a59153c28b
#
_entry.id   65d99d69da784fe4318f85a59153c28b
#
_cell.length_a   1.000
_cell.length_b   1.000
_cell.length_c   1.000
_cell.angle_alpha   90.00
_cell.angle_beta   90.00
_cell.angle_gamma   90.00
#
_symmetry.space_group_name_H-M   'P 1'
#
loop_
_entity.id
_entity.type
_entity.pdbx_description
1 polymer ?
#
loop_
_entity_poly.entity_id
_entity_poly.type
_entity_poly.pdbx_seq_one_letter_code
_entity_poly.pdbx_strand_id
1 'polypeptide(L)'
;MRQLLFAAVADDFTGGADLAGMLYAEGVRTVQTFGVPDPALIGEFEAAVISLKTRSIEPEQAVAETLAAHRAVQPLAPRQWQFKYCSTFDSTPKGNIGPVTSALLDATGQQFTIAVPALPVNGRTQYFGHLFVHGELLSDSPMRTHPLNPMTDSRLVRWLQQQTPRRCGLIPLTAVRQSAGAIQEYAANLQREGIEIALIDAIDEQDMARIAAAFVDQPLITAGSGLARHLPKLWKLPEKPASAAAAPLDGPALVLSGSCSSATLRQVEHLRSTGVGILPYNASLEAAEAQLKSDGVAAISSSAPPNARKPGAEREIEHALANFAHQLVARNGVRRIVVAGGETSGAVVEALGIRAVELTGILDPGVPSLRTLGRPEPLALALKSGNFGSNDFFTKALNRI
;
A
#
# COMPACT_ATOMS: atom_id res chain seq x y z
N MET A 1 -26.48 -8.34 -5.23
CA MET A 1 -25.15 -7.75 -4.92
C MET A 1 -24.21 -8.87 -4.51
N ARG A 2 -22.99 -8.89 -4.98
CA ARG A 2 -21.97 -9.82 -4.47
C ARG A 2 -21.58 -9.38 -3.06
N GLN A 3 -21.28 -10.33 -2.20
CA GLN A 3 -20.81 -10.04 -0.84
C GLN A 3 -19.41 -9.49 -0.90
N LEU A 4 -19.13 -8.37 -0.23
CA LEU A 4 -17.79 -7.87 0.00
C LEU A 4 -17.09 -8.81 0.99
N LEU A 5 -16.08 -9.55 0.55
CA LEU A 5 -15.39 -10.53 1.40
C LEU A 5 -14.38 -9.88 2.31
N PHE A 6 -13.73 -8.83 1.82
CA PHE A 6 -12.61 -8.21 2.51
C PHE A 6 -12.62 -6.70 2.34
N ALA A 7 -12.45 -5.98 3.44
CA ALA A 7 -12.20 -4.56 3.43
C ALA A 7 -10.93 -4.24 4.22
N ALA A 8 -10.08 -3.39 3.69
CA ALA A 8 -8.90 -2.93 4.41
C ALA A 8 -8.84 -1.42 4.47
N VAL A 9 -8.41 -0.87 5.61
CA VAL A 9 -7.98 0.53 5.70
C VAL A 9 -6.47 0.54 5.75
N ALA A 10 -5.83 1.17 4.76
CA ALA A 10 -4.38 1.30 4.67
C ALA A 10 -3.95 2.70 5.10
N ASP A 11 -2.88 2.78 5.87
CA ASP A 11 -2.33 4.01 6.42
C ASP A 11 -1.60 4.89 5.40
N ASP A 12 -1.30 4.32 4.20
CA ASP A 12 -0.72 5.06 3.08
C ASP A 12 -1.17 4.54 1.71
N PHE A 13 -1.05 5.36 0.67
CA PHE A 13 -1.55 5.06 -0.67
C PHE A 13 -0.80 3.91 -1.35
N THR A 14 0.53 3.90 -1.23
CA THR A 14 1.36 2.87 -1.88
C THR A 14 1.28 1.54 -1.14
N GLY A 15 1.15 1.56 0.18
CA GLY A 15 0.87 0.35 0.96
C GLY A 15 -0.51 -0.24 0.64
N GLY A 16 -1.50 0.63 0.38
CA GLY A 16 -2.80 0.20 -0.12
C GLY A 16 -2.70 -0.46 -1.50
N ALA A 17 -1.95 0.14 -2.42
CA ALA A 17 -1.72 -0.44 -3.75
C ALA A 17 -0.99 -1.79 -3.69
N ASP A 18 -0.02 -1.95 -2.77
CA ASP A 18 0.69 -3.21 -2.53
C ASP A 18 -0.28 -4.30 -2.05
N LEU A 19 -1.13 -4.01 -1.05
CA LEU A 19 -2.15 -4.94 -0.57
C LEU A 19 -3.15 -5.31 -1.67
N ALA A 20 -3.67 -4.31 -2.39
CA ALA A 20 -4.62 -4.52 -3.47
C ALA A 20 -4.02 -5.36 -4.59
N GLY A 21 -2.75 -5.10 -4.95
CA GLY A 21 -2.00 -5.87 -5.93
C GLY A 21 -1.83 -7.33 -5.55
N MET A 22 -1.55 -7.62 -4.27
CA MET A 22 -1.45 -9.00 -3.77
C MET A 22 -2.78 -9.74 -3.84
N LEU A 23 -3.89 -9.10 -3.46
CA LEU A 23 -5.24 -9.68 -3.58
C LEU A 23 -5.59 -9.94 -5.05
N TYR A 24 -5.31 -8.99 -5.93
CA TYR A 24 -5.56 -9.13 -7.36
C TYR A 24 -4.75 -10.28 -7.98
N ALA A 25 -3.48 -10.43 -7.61
CA ALA A 25 -2.63 -11.52 -8.09
C ALA A 25 -3.15 -12.91 -7.73
N GLU A 26 -3.92 -13.03 -6.64
CA GLU A 26 -4.60 -14.26 -6.22
C GLU A 26 -6.05 -14.36 -6.78
N GLY A 27 -6.38 -13.57 -7.81
CA GLY A 27 -7.65 -13.65 -8.53
C GLY A 27 -8.83 -12.91 -7.89
N VAL A 28 -8.61 -12.09 -6.88
CA VAL A 28 -9.65 -11.31 -6.22
C VAL A 28 -9.93 -10.02 -6.99
N ARG A 29 -11.18 -9.77 -7.37
CA ARG A 29 -11.58 -8.48 -7.95
C ARG A 29 -11.50 -7.41 -6.87
N THR A 30 -10.51 -6.55 -6.99
CA THR A 30 -10.14 -5.59 -5.97
C THR A 30 -10.29 -4.16 -6.46
N VAL A 31 -10.91 -3.30 -5.64
CA VAL A 31 -10.92 -1.85 -5.80
C VAL A 31 -10.03 -1.21 -4.75
N GLN A 32 -9.26 -0.20 -5.16
CA GLN A 32 -8.58 0.70 -4.23
C GLN A 32 -9.27 2.06 -4.26
N THR A 33 -9.59 2.61 -3.08
CA THR A 33 -10.15 3.96 -2.93
C THR A 33 -9.17 4.87 -2.20
N PHE A 34 -9.32 6.16 -2.40
CA PHE A 34 -8.46 7.18 -1.79
C PHE A 34 -9.31 8.13 -0.94
N GLY A 35 -8.95 8.25 0.35
CA GLY A 35 -9.77 8.94 1.35
C GLY A 35 -11.02 8.14 1.73
N VAL A 36 -12.00 8.80 2.35
CA VAL A 36 -13.28 8.17 2.72
C VAL A 36 -14.04 7.78 1.45
N PRO A 37 -14.36 6.49 1.25
CA PRO A 37 -14.89 6.00 -0.02
C PRO A 37 -16.39 6.32 -0.19
N ASP A 38 -16.82 6.40 -1.45
CA ASP A 38 -18.20 6.24 -1.84
C ASP A 38 -18.52 4.74 -1.96
N PRO A 39 -19.44 4.18 -1.16
CA PRO A 39 -19.81 2.77 -1.22
C PRO A 39 -20.30 2.31 -2.61
N ALA A 40 -20.87 3.22 -3.40
CA ALA A 40 -21.34 2.91 -4.74
C ALA A 40 -20.20 2.48 -5.69
N LEU A 41 -18.97 2.95 -5.46
CA LEU A 41 -17.78 2.56 -6.24
C LEU A 41 -17.21 1.21 -5.81
N ILE A 42 -17.68 0.64 -4.69
CA ILE A 42 -17.17 -0.62 -4.12
C ILE A 42 -18.07 -1.82 -4.44
N GLY A 43 -19.38 -1.61 -4.59
CA GLY A 43 -20.41 -2.64 -4.49
C GLY A 43 -20.32 -3.84 -5.44
N GLU A 44 -19.46 -3.83 -6.47
CA GLU A 44 -19.27 -4.94 -7.40
C GLU A 44 -17.96 -5.73 -7.18
N PHE A 45 -17.14 -5.28 -6.25
CA PHE A 45 -15.84 -5.89 -5.97
C PHE A 45 -15.93 -6.90 -4.82
N GLU A 46 -14.98 -7.82 -4.77
CA GLU A 46 -14.86 -8.83 -3.71
C GLU A 46 -13.98 -8.33 -2.56
N ALA A 47 -13.05 -7.42 -2.88
CA ALA A 47 -12.20 -6.75 -1.90
C ALA A 47 -12.14 -5.25 -2.16
N ALA A 48 -12.11 -4.47 -1.06
CA ALA A 48 -11.92 -3.03 -1.09
C ALA A 48 -10.72 -2.65 -0.21
N VAL A 49 -9.79 -1.89 -0.77
CA VAL A 49 -8.65 -1.33 -0.03
C VAL A 49 -8.80 0.19 0.02
N ILE A 50 -9.12 0.71 1.20
CA ILE A 50 -9.31 2.13 1.45
C ILE A 50 -7.96 2.72 1.87
N SER A 51 -7.36 3.52 1.02
CA SER A 51 -6.06 4.13 1.25
C SER A 51 -6.21 5.53 1.82
N LEU A 52 -5.63 5.73 2.99
CA LEU A 52 -5.57 7.01 3.69
C LEU A 52 -4.13 7.53 3.71
N LYS A 53 -3.92 8.74 4.23
CA LYS A 53 -2.60 9.32 4.52
C LYS A 53 -2.44 9.54 6.03
N THR A 54 -2.59 8.47 6.81
CA THR A 54 -2.71 8.55 8.27
C THR A 54 -1.48 8.09 9.02
N ARG A 55 -0.42 7.62 8.33
CA ARG A 55 0.76 7.02 8.97
C ARG A 55 1.49 7.95 9.92
N SER A 56 1.64 9.23 9.54
CA SER A 56 2.50 10.19 10.24
C SER A 56 1.77 11.49 10.62
N ILE A 57 0.44 11.43 10.77
CA ILE A 57 -0.38 12.53 11.31
C ILE A 57 -0.68 12.28 12.78
N GLU A 58 -1.32 13.25 13.45
CA GLU A 58 -1.72 13.12 14.85
C GLU A 58 -2.67 11.91 15.06
N PRO A 59 -2.51 11.14 16.16
CA PRO A 59 -3.27 9.91 16.39
C PRO A 59 -4.79 10.09 16.37
N GLU A 60 -5.28 11.16 16.95
CA GLU A 60 -6.71 11.47 17.01
C GLU A 60 -7.29 11.68 15.62
N GLN A 61 -6.55 12.36 14.74
CA GLN A 61 -6.95 12.53 13.34
C GLN A 61 -6.89 11.22 12.58
N ALA A 62 -5.83 10.41 12.77
CA ALA A 62 -5.69 9.10 12.14
C ALA A 62 -6.85 8.16 12.51
N VAL A 63 -7.25 8.16 13.78
CA VAL A 63 -8.41 7.40 14.28
C VAL A 63 -9.70 7.92 13.64
N ALA A 64 -9.92 9.23 13.62
CA ALA A 64 -11.13 9.84 13.08
C ALA A 64 -11.31 9.51 11.58
N GLU A 65 -10.26 9.62 10.77
CA GLU A 65 -10.28 9.30 9.34
C GLU A 65 -10.49 7.80 9.10
N THR A 66 -9.82 6.94 9.88
CA THR A 66 -9.99 5.48 9.80
C THR A 66 -11.42 5.06 10.13
N LEU A 67 -12.00 5.59 11.20
CA LEU A 67 -13.37 5.31 11.58
C LEU A 67 -14.39 5.87 10.58
N ALA A 68 -14.10 7.00 9.94
CA ALA A 68 -14.94 7.53 8.86
C ALA A 68 -14.94 6.56 7.66
N ALA A 69 -13.78 6.07 7.26
CA ALA A 69 -13.64 5.06 6.21
C ALA A 69 -14.35 3.74 6.56
N HIS A 70 -14.17 3.26 7.79
CA HIS A 70 -14.86 2.06 8.29
C HIS A 70 -16.38 2.22 8.23
N ARG A 71 -16.95 3.32 8.76
CA ARG A 71 -18.39 3.59 8.73
C ARG A 71 -18.96 3.66 7.32
N ALA A 72 -18.20 4.24 6.37
CA ALA A 72 -18.66 4.33 4.97
C ALA A 72 -18.80 2.95 4.31
N VAL A 73 -17.95 1.98 4.66
CA VAL A 73 -17.94 0.64 4.04
C VAL A 73 -18.75 -0.38 4.85
N GLN A 74 -18.99 -0.14 6.13
CA GLN A 74 -19.76 -1.05 7.00
C GLN A 74 -21.11 -1.53 6.40
N PRO A 75 -21.92 -0.70 5.72
CA PRO A 75 -23.17 -1.14 5.10
C PRO A 75 -23.01 -2.22 4.03
N LEU A 76 -21.81 -2.40 3.46
CA LEU A 76 -21.49 -3.47 2.51
C LEU A 76 -21.18 -4.81 3.22
N ALA A 77 -21.19 -4.83 4.57
CA ALA A 77 -21.02 -5.99 5.43
C ALA A 77 -19.82 -6.88 5.02
N PRO A 78 -18.57 -6.34 4.98
CA PRO A 78 -17.42 -7.16 4.66
C PRO A 78 -17.27 -8.28 5.69
N ARG A 79 -16.91 -9.48 5.22
CA ARG A 79 -16.71 -10.64 6.10
C ARG A 79 -15.52 -10.45 7.03
N GLN A 80 -14.46 -9.79 6.54
CA GLN A 80 -13.24 -9.52 7.29
C GLN A 80 -12.74 -8.10 7.04
N TRP A 81 -12.28 -7.45 8.09
CA TRP A 81 -11.57 -6.18 8.06
C TRP A 81 -10.07 -6.37 8.30
N GLN A 82 -9.26 -5.58 7.61
CA GLN A 82 -7.84 -5.44 7.91
C GLN A 82 -7.46 -3.98 8.13
N PHE A 83 -6.75 -3.69 9.21
CA PHE A 83 -5.95 -2.48 9.27
C PHE A 83 -4.57 -2.77 8.68
N LYS A 84 -4.21 -2.06 7.60
CA LYS A 84 -2.97 -2.25 6.85
C LYS A 84 -1.96 -1.15 7.15
N TYR A 85 -0.83 -1.57 7.71
CA TYR A 85 0.34 -0.72 7.95
C TYR A 85 1.58 -1.26 7.23
N CYS A 86 2.72 -0.55 7.33
CA CYS A 86 3.97 -0.94 6.70
C CYS A 86 4.53 -2.26 7.27
N SER A 87 5.16 -3.08 6.42
CA SER A 87 5.85 -4.30 6.86
C SER A 87 7.09 -4.04 7.73
N THR A 88 7.59 -2.80 7.77
CA THR A 88 8.61 -2.36 8.72
C THR A 88 8.04 -1.79 10.02
N PHE A 89 6.71 -1.91 10.23
CA PHE A 89 6.01 -1.38 11.41
C PHE A 89 6.23 0.12 11.63
N ASP A 90 6.38 0.84 10.53
CA ASP A 90 6.77 2.24 10.40
C ASP A 90 5.89 3.17 11.25
N SER A 91 6.36 3.50 12.43
CA SER A 91 5.64 4.28 13.45
C SER A 91 6.60 4.78 14.52
N THR A 92 6.14 5.64 15.42
CA THR A 92 6.87 6.08 16.62
C THR A 92 6.25 5.48 17.89
N PRO A 93 6.85 5.63 19.08
CA PRO A 93 6.19 5.28 20.35
C PRO A 93 4.85 5.99 20.60
N LYS A 94 4.62 7.12 19.91
CA LYS A 94 3.35 7.87 19.86
C LYS A 94 2.66 7.71 18.51
N GLY A 95 2.95 6.63 17.78
CA GLY A 95 2.44 6.42 16.43
C GLY A 95 1.00 5.88 16.42
N ASN A 96 0.51 5.67 15.20
CA ASN A 96 -0.91 5.47 14.93
C ASN A 96 -1.36 4.01 14.93
N ILE A 97 -0.43 3.03 14.91
CA ILE A 97 -0.81 1.61 14.81
C ILE A 97 -1.65 1.18 16.02
N GLY A 98 -1.21 1.53 17.23
CA GLY A 98 -1.91 1.20 18.47
C GLY A 98 -3.28 1.87 18.58
N PRO A 99 -3.38 3.21 18.49
CA PRO A 99 -4.66 3.93 18.57
C PRO A 99 -5.68 3.51 17.53
N VAL A 100 -5.27 3.37 16.26
CA VAL A 100 -6.16 2.93 15.16
C VAL A 100 -6.63 1.50 15.38
N THR A 101 -5.74 0.58 15.77
CA THR A 101 -6.12 -0.81 16.11
C THR A 101 -7.15 -0.83 17.24
N SER A 102 -6.93 -0.04 18.30
CA SER A 102 -7.85 0.04 19.43
C SER A 102 -9.23 0.54 19.02
N ALA A 103 -9.27 1.60 18.21
CA ALA A 103 -10.52 2.19 17.72
C ALA A 103 -11.29 1.23 16.80
N LEU A 104 -10.59 0.44 15.97
CA LEU A 104 -11.23 -0.56 15.12
C LEU A 104 -11.74 -1.76 15.93
N LEU A 105 -11.04 -2.19 17.00
CA LEU A 105 -11.55 -3.20 17.92
C LEU A 105 -12.90 -2.76 18.52
N ASP A 106 -12.97 -1.51 19.01
CA ASP A 106 -14.20 -0.94 19.57
C ASP A 106 -15.30 -0.85 18.49
N ALA A 107 -14.98 -0.34 17.29
CA ALA A 107 -15.95 -0.16 16.21
C ALA A 107 -16.48 -1.48 15.64
N THR A 108 -15.70 -2.55 15.69
CA THR A 108 -16.11 -3.89 15.23
C THR A 108 -16.66 -4.78 16.36
N GLY A 109 -16.67 -4.30 17.60
CA GLY A 109 -17.09 -5.06 18.79
C GLY A 109 -16.16 -6.24 19.12
N GLN A 110 -14.93 -6.24 18.63
CA GLN A 110 -13.96 -7.30 18.87
C GLN A 110 -13.14 -7.02 20.12
N GLN A 111 -12.83 -8.06 20.89
CA GLN A 111 -11.99 -7.98 22.09
C GLN A 111 -10.53 -8.37 21.82
N PHE A 112 -10.26 -8.93 20.65
CA PHE A 112 -8.93 -9.44 20.30
C PHE A 112 -8.67 -9.30 18.81
N THR A 113 -7.42 -8.98 18.48
CA THR A 113 -6.91 -9.02 17.11
C THR A 113 -5.46 -9.46 17.07
N ILE A 114 -4.98 -9.78 15.87
CA ILE A 114 -3.59 -10.11 15.60
C ILE A 114 -2.88 -8.94 14.93
N ALA A 115 -1.55 -8.91 15.07
CA ALA A 115 -0.68 -7.98 14.37
C ALA A 115 0.44 -8.74 13.63
N VAL A 116 0.40 -8.71 12.28
CA VAL A 116 1.30 -9.48 11.41
C VAL A 116 2.03 -8.56 10.43
N PRO A 117 3.10 -7.87 10.86
CA PRO A 117 3.88 -7.02 9.95
C PRO A 117 4.71 -7.81 8.94
N ALA A 118 5.05 -9.06 9.23
CA ALA A 118 5.96 -9.87 8.42
C ALA A 118 5.57 -9.92 6.93
N LEU A 119 6.58 -9.85 6.07
CA LEU A 119 6.49 -9.99 4.61
C LEU A 119 7.76 -10.68 4.12
N PRO A 120 7.86 -12.02 4.27
CA PRO A 120 9.09 -12.77 4.00
C PRO A 120 9.60 -12.62 2.57
N VAL A 121 8.70 -12.54 1.57
CA VAL A 121 9.08 -12.31 0.15
C VAL A 121 9.84 -11.02 -0.08
N ASN A 122 9.70 -10.04 0.82
CA ASN A 122 10.41 -8.76 0.79
C ASN A 122 11.47 -8.67 1.90
N GLY A 123 11.87 -9.80 2.48
CA GLY A 123 12.91 -9.87 3.52
C GLY A 123 12.50 -9.24 4.86
N ARG A 124 11.20 -9.16 5.18
CA ARG A 124 10.71 -8.76 6.51
C ARG A 124 10.23 -9.98 7.24
N THR A 125 10.99 -10.39 8.25
CA THR A 125 10.70 -11.59 9.07
C THR A 125 10.61 -11.20 10.53
N GLN A 126 9.80 -11.95 11.31
CA GLN A 126 9.66 -11.71 12.75
C GLN A 126 9.97 -13.00 13.51
N TYR A 127 10.83 -12.90 14.52
CA TYR A 127 11.21 -13.99 15.38
C TYR A 127 11.39 -13.54 16.84
N PHE A 128 10.79 -14.26 17.78
CA PHE A 128 10.68 -13.85 19.20
C PHE A 128 10.21 -12.40 19.39
N GLY A 129 9.27 -11.97 18.53
CA GLY A 129 8.74 -10.62 18.54
C GLY A 129 9.71 -9.54 18.04
N HIS A 130 10.89 -9.91 17.54
CA HIS A 130 11.84 -9.00 16.89
C HIS A 130 11.65 -9.01 15.38
N LEU A 131 11.50 -7.83 14.78
CA LEU A 131 11.43 -7.68 13.33
C LEU A 131 12.83 -7.54 12.74
N PHE A 132 13.05 -8.26 11.65
CA PHE A 132 14.26 -8.19 10.84
C PHE A 132 13.94 -7.65 9.45
N VAL A 133 14.86 -6.90 8.89
CA VAL A 133 14.82 -6.36 7.53
C VAL A 133 16.06 -6.85 6.79
N HIS A 134 15.87 -7.74 5.80
CA HIS A 134 16.95 -8.40 5.06
C HIS A 134 18.03 -9.07 5.95
N GLY A 135 17.59 -9.66 7.06
CA GLY A 135 18.48 -10.35 7.99
C GLY A 135 19.10 -9.49 9.09
N GLU A 136 18.95 -8.17 9.02
CA GLU A 136 19.36 -7.23 10.07
C GLU A 136 18.19 -6.91 11.01
N LEU A 137 18.47 -6.68 12.29
CA LEU A 137 17.44 -6.18 13.20
C LEU A 137 16.89 -4.85 12.68
N LEU A 138 15.57 -4.65 12.79
CA LEU A 138 14.93 -3.39 12.38
C LEU A 138 15.62 -2.16 12.97
N SER A 139 16.02 -2.23 14.24
CA SER A 139 16.74 -1.17 14.94
C SER A 139 18.17 -0.93 14.45
N ASP A 140 18.74 -1.82 13.65
CA ASP A 140 20.09 -1.72 13.07
C ASP A 140 20.04 -1.43 11.57
N SER A 141 18.85 -1.55 10.97
CA SER A 141 18.57 -1.24 9.57
C SER A 141 18.50 0.26 9.31
N PRO A 142 18.45 0.71 8.04
CA PRO A 142 18.22 2.12 7.71
C PRO A 142 16.94 2.74 8.29
N MET A 143 15.98 1.92 8.75
CA MET A 143 14.77 2.40 9.42
C MET A 143 15.06 3.05 10.77
N ARG A 144 16.20 2.76 11.41
CA ARG A 144 16.62 3.41 12.67
C ARG A 144 16.68 4.93 12.55
N THR A 145 17.09 5.43 11.40
CA THR A 145 17.29 6.86 11.12
C THR A 145 16.23 7.40 10.15
N HIS A 146 15.06 6.73 10.06
CA HIS A 146 13.99 7.21 9.21
C HIS A 146 13.54 8.63 9.65
N PRO A 147 13.44 9.61 8.73
CA PRO A 147 13.21 11.02 9.10
C PRO A 147 11.93 11.28 9.88
N LEU A 148 10.84 10.57 9.56
CA LEU A 148 9.54 10.76 10.20
C LEU A 148 9.31 9.75 11.34
N ASN A 149 9.65 8.49 11.11
CA ASN A 149 9.35 7.39 12.03
C ASN A 149 10.61 6.56 12.31
N PRO A 150 11.55 7.05 13.13
CA PRO A 150 12.78 6.31 13.47
C PRO A 150 12.44 5.06 14.28
N MET A 151 12.75 3.87 13.73
CA MET A 151 12.52 2.58 14.35
C MET A 151 13.73 2.16 15.19
N THR A 152 13.75 2.58 16.44
CA THR A 152 14.89 2.38 17.35
C THR A 152 14.81 1.10 18.18
N ASP A 153 13.69 0.35 18.11
CA ASP A 153 13.47 -0.89 18.81
C ASP A 153 12.88 -1.95 17.87
N SER A 154 13.55 -3.07 17.72
CA SER A 154 13.07 -4.19 16.89
C SER A 154 12.04 -5.07 17.59
N ARG A 155 11.89 -4.99 18.92
CA ARG A 155 10.93 -5.79 19.69
C ARG A 155 9.54 -5.19 19.61
N LEU A 156 8.75 -5.64 18.63
CA LEU A 156 7.49 -5.01 18.26
C LEU A 156 6.40 -5.08 19.34
N VAL A 157 6.39 -6.12 20.19
CA VAL A 157 5.45 -6.19 21.33
C VAL A 157 5.64 -4.98 22.24
N ARG A 158 6.91 -4.67 22.61
CA ARG A 158 7.25 -3.54 23.45
C ARG A 158 6.99 -2.20 22.72
N TRP A 159 7.27 -2.15 21.41
CA TRP A 159 7.02 -0.96 20.60
C TRP A 159 5.54 -0.64 20.50
N LEU A 160 4.70 -1.62 20.20
CA LEU A 160 3.25 -1.44 20.12
C LEU A 160 2.63 -1.10 21.46
N GLN A 161 3.12 -1.72 22.55
CA GLN A 161 2.60 -1.46 23.91
C GLN A 161 2.73 0.01 24.34
N GLN A 162 3.67 0.76 23.77
CA GLN A 162 3.80 2.19 24.04
C GLN A 162 2.72 3.04 23.34
N GLN A 163 2.08 2.51 22.31
CA GLN A 163 1.09 3.22 21.50
C GLN A 163 -0.36 2.98 21.96
N THR A 164 -0.61 2.02 22.86
CA THR A 164 -1.97 1.64 23.25
C THR A 164 -2.04 1.21 24.72
N PRO A 165 -3.15 1.51 25.43
CA PRO A 165 -3.41 0.94 26.75
C PRO A 165 -3.80 -0.55 26.69
N ARG A 166 -4.17 -1.09 25.53
CA ARG A 166 -4.53 -2.48 25.35
C ARG A 166 -3.32 -3.38 25.54
N ARG A 167 -3.50 -4.52 26.21
CA ARG A 167 -2.39 -5.44 26.49
C ARG A 167 -1.92 -6.15 25.22
N CYS A 168 -0.63 -6.03 24.93
CA CYS A 168 0.01 -6.66 23.77
C CYS A 168 0.75 -7.94 24.17
N GLY A 169 0.66 -8.98 23.34
CA GLY A 169 1.32 -10.26 23.52
C GLY A 169 2.00 -10.76 22.25
N LEU A 170 2.53 -11.99 22.33
CA LEU A 170 3.25 -12.65 21.23
C LEU A 170 2.73 -14.07 21.05
N ILE A 171 2.41 -14.45 19.83
CA ILE A 171 2.27 -15.84 19.39
C ILE A 171 3.61 -16.23 18.78
N PRO A 172 4.39 -17.12 19.43
CA PRO A 172 5.75 -17.44 19.02
C PRO A 172 5.77 -18.37 17.80
N LEU A 173 6.90 -18.38 17.07
CA LEU A 173 7.11 -19.23 15.90
C LEU A 173 6.91 -20.72 16.21
N THR A 174 7.21 -21.15 17.43
CA THR A 174 7.01 -22.54 17.87
C THR A 174 5.54 -22.97 17.83
N ALA A 175 4.59 -22.08 18.12
CA ALA A 175 3.15 -22.34 17.96
C ALA A 175 2.76 -22.29 16.47
N VAL A 176 3.28 -21.29 15.72
CA VAL A 176 3.00 -21.12 14.28
C VAL A 176 3.38 -22.36 13.48
N ARG A 177 4.52 -22.99 13.81
CA ARG A 177 5.03 -24.14 13.08
C ARG A 177 4.37 -25.47 13.40
N GLN A 178 3.51 -25.51 14.41
CA GLN A 178 2.74 -26.73 14.70
C GLN A 178 1.55 -26.86 13.74
N SER A 179 0.58 -25.96 13.81
CA SER A 179 -0.61 -25.97 12.97
C SER A 179 -1.44 -24.68 13.14
N ALA A 180 -2.41 -24.45 12.24
CA ALA A 180 -3.39 -23.38 12.41
C ALA A 180 -4.21 -23.53 13.72
N GLY A 181 -4.57 -24.77 14.11
CA GLY A 181 -5.24 -25.04 15.37
C GLY A 181 -4.39 -24.70 16.60
N ALA A 182 -3.09 -25.00 16.58
CA ALA A 182 -2.17 -24.62 17.66
C ALA A 182 -2.03 -23.09 17.80
N ILE A 183 -2.04 -22.37 16.69
CA ILE A 183 -2.06 -20.90 16.69
C ILE A 183 -3.34 -20.39 17.38
N GLN A 184 -4.51 -20.94 17.01
CA GLN A 184 -5.80 -20.57 17.58
C GLN A 184 -5.88 -20.87 19.08
N GLU A 185 -5.38 -22.03 19.51
CA GLU A 185 -5.31 -22.40 20.91
C GLU A 185 -4.41 -21.44 21.71
N TYR A 186 -3.23 -21.12 21.16
CA TYR A 186 -2.32 -20.16 21.78
C TYR A 186 -2.96 -18.77 21.90
N ALA A 187 -3.63 -18.31 20.85
CA ALA A 187 -4.37 -17.05 20.85
C ALA A 187 -5.49 -17.05 21.91
N ALA A 188 -6.25 -18.14 22.05
CA ALA A 188 -7.28 -18.28 23.08
C ALA A 188 -6.69 -18.25 24.50
N ASN A 189 -5.50 -18.81 24.70
CA ASN A 189 -4.79 -18.71 25.99
C ASN A 189 -4.40 -17.28 26.30
N LEU A 190 -3.82 -16.56 25.34
CA LEU A 190 -3.46 -15.16 25.49
C LEU A 190 -4.69 -14.29 25.82
N GLN A 191 -5.83 -14.55 25.17
CA GLN A 191 -7.08 -13.83 25.47
C GLN A 191 -7.55 -14.09 26.91
N ARG A 192 -7.45 -15.31 27.41
CA ARG A 192 -7.76 -15.64 28.81
C ARG A 192 -6.81 -14.95 29.81
N GLU A 193 -5.60 -14.67 29.41
CA GLU A 193 -4.63 -13.88 30.16
C GLU A 193 -4.85 -12.35 30.04
N GLY A 194 -5.88 -11.94 29.26
CA GLY A 194 -6.23 -10.53 29.06
C GLY A 194 -5.39 -9.82 28.00
N ILE A 195 -4.74 -10.54 27.09
CA ILE A 195 -4.09 -9.96 25.91
C ILE A 195 -5.16 -9.64 24.86
N GLU A 196 -5.10 -8.46 24.30
CA GLU A 196 -6.07 -7.95 23.33
C GLU A 196 -5.48 -7.81 21.91
N ILE A 197 -4.15 -7.64 21.81
CA ILE A 197 -3.45 -7.56 20.52
C ILE A 197 -2.25 -8.50 20.56
N ALA A 198 -2.22 -9.52 19.69
CA ALA A 198 -1.12 -10.46 19.63
C ALA A 198 -0.29 -10.29 18.35
N LEU A 199 0.97 -9.89 18.50
CA LEU A 199 1.94 -10.03 17.41
C LEU A 199 2.22 -11.51 17.14
N ILE A 200 2.54 -11.85 15.88
CA ILE A 200 2.78 -13.23 15.49
C ILE A 200 4.11 -13.33 14.76
N ASP A 201 4.95 -14.26 15.20
CA ASP A 201 6.20 -14.58 14.51
C ASP A 201 5.94 -15.25 13.17
N ALA A 202 6.71 -14.85 12.14
CA ALA A 202 6.71 -15.47 10.82
C ALA A 202 8.04 -15.19 10.11
N ILE A 203 8.67 -16.23 9.55
CA ILE A 203 9.95 -16.10 8.85
C ILE A 203 9.90 -16.59 7.40
N ASP A 204 8.86 -17.30 7.02
CA ASP A 204 8.66 -17.79 5.64
C ASP A 204 7.18 -17.75 5.22
N GLU A 205 6.92 -18.05 3.94
CA GLU A 205 5.57 -18.06 3.37
C GLU A 205 4.69 -19.19 3.92
N GLN A 206 5.27 -20.27 4.44
CA GLN A 206 4.49 -21.35 5.07
C GLN A 206 3.96 -20.92 6.42
N ASP A 207 4.73 -20.13 7.16
CA ASP A 207 4.28 -19.53 8.41
C ASP A 207 3.11 -18.56 8.13
N MET A 208 3.24 -17.71 7.09
CA MET A 208 2.17 -16.81 6.66
C MET A 208 0.90 -17.57 6.25
N ALA A 209 1.02 -18.68 5.54
CA ALA A 209 -0.10 -19.53 5.15
C ALA A 209 -0.83 -20.14 6.37
N ARG A 210 -0.09 -20.60 7.38
CA ARG A 210 -0.65 -21.14 8.63
C ARG A 210 -1.39 -20.06 9.43
N ILE A 211 -0.81 -18.86 9.51
CA ILE A 211 -1.42 -17.71 10.17
C ILE A 211 -2.72 -17.32 9.45
N ALA A 212 -2.70 -17.23 8.13
CA ALA A 212 -3.90 -16.95 7.35
C ALA A 212 -4.99 -17.99 7.60
N ALA A 213 -4.65 -19.29 7.63
CA ALA A 213 -5.58 -20.36 7.92
C ALA A 213 -6.17 -20.30 9.36
N ALA A 214 -5.37 -19.85 10.33
CA ALA A 214 -5.82 -19.69 11.70
C ALA A 214 -6.83 -18.54 11.88
N PHE A 215 -6.71 -17.47 11.07
CA PHE A 215 -7.47 -16.24 11.26
C PHE A 215 -8.32 -15.81 10.06
N VAL A 216 -8.61 -16.73 9.12
CA VAL A 216 -9.45 -16.43 7.93
C VAL A 216 -10.87 -15.99 8.29
N ASP A 217 -11.38 -16.42 9.43
CA ASP A 217 -12.73 -16.09 9.94
C ASP A 217 -12.69 -15.00 11.04
N GLN A 218 -11.52 -14.49 11.40
CA GLN A 218 -11.41 -13.41 12.37
C GLN A 218 -11.96 -12.11 11.75
N PRO A 219 -12.97 -11.46 12.38
CA PRO A 219 -13.62 -10.29 11.79
C PRO A 219 -12.71 -9.08 11.59
N LEU A 220 -11.72 -8.91 12.47
CA LEU A 220 -10.70 -7.86 12.37
C LEU A 220 -9.31 -8.46 12.52
N ILE A 221 -8.44 -8.20 11.57
CA ILE A 221 -6.99 -8.46 11.66
C ILE A 221 -6.22 -7.17 11.45
N THR A 222 -4.98 -7.11 11.93
CA THR A 222 -4.06 -6.04 11.57
C THR A 222 -2.78 -6.63 10.98
N ALA A 223 -2.32 -6.12 9.86
CA ALA A 223 -1.20 -6.74 9.16
C ALA A 223 -0.51 -5.79 8.17
N GLY A 224 0.65 -6.20 7.70
CA GLY A 224 1.20 -5.78 6.42
C GLY A 224 0.39 -6.36 5.24
N SER A 225 0.99 -6.43 4.06
CA SER A 225 0.34 -7.01 2.87
C SER A 225 0.50 -8.53 2.76
N GLY A 226 1.37 -9.14 3.58
CA GLY A 226 1.77 -10.55 3.44
C GLY A 226 0.64 -11.57 3.50
N LEU A 227 -0.36 -11.37 4.37
CA LEU A 227 -1.49 -12.31 4.51
C LEU A 227 -2.38 -12.35 3.27
N ALA A 228 -2.45 -11.27 2.48
CA ALA A 228 -3.28 -11.18 1.28
C ALA A 228 -2.91 -12.19 0.18
N ARG A 229 -1.74 -12.78 0.23
CA ARG A 229 -1.32 -13.86 -0.68
C ARG A 229 -1.92 -15.22 -0.31
N HIS A 230 -2.40 -15.37 0.91
CA HIS A 230 -2.83 -16.66 1.45
C HIS A 230 -4.34 -16.69 1.77
N LEU A 231 -4.92 -15.57 2.20
CA LEU A 231 -6.34 -15.47 2.55
C LEU A 231 -7.27 -15.84 1.37
N PRO A 232 -7.06 -15.38 0.13
CA PRO A 232 -7.98 -15.66 -0.97
C PRO A 232 -8.17 -17.16 -1.27
N LYS A 233 -7.12 -17.96 -1.10
CA LYS A 233 -7.16 -19.41 -1.28
C LYS A 233 -8.12 -20.10 -0.29
N LEU A 234 -8.38 -19.47 0.84
CA LEU A 234 -9.25 -19.98 1.91
C LEU A 234 -10.70 -19.51 1.77
N TRP A 235 -10.96 -18.49 0.95
CA TRP A 235 -12.32 -17.93 0.77
C TRP A 235 -13.22 -18.77 -0.14
N LYS A 236 -12.71 -19.84 -0.75
CA LYS A 236 -13.47 -20.72 -1.66
C LYS A 236 -14.15 -19.94 -2.78
N LEU A 237 -13.40 -18.98 -3.36
CA LEU A 237 -13.89 -18.24 -4.51
C LEU A 237 -14.16 -19.20 -5.68
N PRO A 238 -15.22 -18.97 -6.48
CA PRO A 238 -15.43 -19.74 -7.69
C PRO A 238 -14.21 -19.55 -8.63
N GLU A 239 -13.78 -20.65 -9.26
CA GLU A 239 -12.73 -20.58 -10.27
C GLU A 239 -13.14 -19.56 -11.36
N LYS A 240 -12.32 -18.58 -11.56
CA LYS A 240 -12.48 -17.59 -12.64
C LYS A 240 -11.48 -17.93 -13.72
N PRO A 241 -11.86 -17.78 -15.00
CA PRO A 241 -10.85 -17.71 -16.04
C PRO A 241 -9.89 -16.60 -15.68
N ALA A 242 -8.58 -16.85 -15.86
CA ALA A 242 -7.56 -15.85 -15.64
C ALA A 242 -8.02 -14.53 -16.27
N SER A 243 -8.21 -13.50 -15.47
CA SER A 243 -8.61 -12.20 -16.00
C SER A 243 -7.53 -11.76 -16.97
N ALA A 244 -7.87 -11.73 -18.26
CA ALA A 244 -6.97 -11.13 -19.24
C ALA A 244 -6.67 -9.70 -18.76
N ALA A 245 -5.40 -9.32 -18.73
CA ALA A 245 -5.02 -7.95 -18.44
C ALA A 245 -5.85 -7.02 -19.35
N ALA A 246 -6.41 -5.97 -18.79
CA ALA A 246 -7.18 -5.03 -19.59
C ALA A 246 -6.27 -4.46 -20.69
N ALA A 247 -6.83 -4.25 -21.89
CA ALA A 247 -6.08 -3.62 -22.96
C ALA A 247 -5.58 -2.24 -22.51
N PRO A 248 -4.36 -1.86 -22.89
CA PRO A 248 -3.85 -0.51 -22.64
C PRO A 248 -4.81 0.55 -23.18
N LEU A 249 -4.87 1.71 -22.53
CA LEU A 249 -5.61 2.85 -23.08
C LEU A 249 -4.81 3.51 -24.21
N ASP A 250 -5.53 3.93 -25.23
CA ASP A 250 -4.94 4.79 -26.27
C ASP A 250 -4.77 6.23 -25.77
N GLY A 251 -3.85 6.96 -26.38
CA GLY A 251 -3.65 8.39 -26.15
C GLY A 251 -2.29 8.74 -25.57
N PRO A 252 -2.04 10.05 -25.38
CA PRO A 252 -0.78 10.54 -24.84
C PRO A 252 -0.49 10.04 -23.43
N ALA A 253 0.79 9.94 -23.10
CA ALA A 253 1.24 9.40 -21.82
C ALA A 253 2.11 10.40 -21.02
N LEU A 254 2.13 10.23 -19.69
CA LEU A 254 2.88 11.06 -18.77
C LEU A 254 3.68 10.21 -17.79
N VAL A 255 4.97 10.50 -17.65
CA VAL A 255 5.82 9.93 -16.61
C VAL A 255 6.20 11.03 -15.62
N LEU A 256 5.92 10.80 -14.35
CA LEU A 256 6.26 11.71 -13.25
C LEU A 256 7.15 10.99 -12.23
N SER A 257 8.32 11.53 -11.96
CA SER A 257 9.27 10.92 -11.04
C SER A 257 9.74 11.90 -9.98
N GLY A 258 9.23 11.73 -8.75
CA GLY A 258 9.64 12.51 -7.57
C GLY A 258 10.59 11.73 -6.63
N SER A 259 10.74 10.42 -6.83
CA SER A 259 11.57 9.58 -5.98
C SER A 259 13.06 9.71 -6.31
N CYS A 260 13.87 9.79 -5.28
CA CYS A 260 15.34 9.79 -5.36
C CYS A 260 15.98 8.45 -4.94
N SER A 261 15.20 7.35 -4.92
CA SER A 261 15.76 6.03 -4.65
C SER A 261 16.71 5.57 -5.76
N SER A 262 17.67 4.73 -5.42
CA SER A 262 18.62 4.18 -6.41
C SER A 262 17.92 3.39 -7.52
N ALA A 263 16.81 2.72 -7.22
CA ALA A 263 15.99 2.03 -8.21
C ALA A 263 15.37 3.02 -9.20
N THR A 264 14.74 4.10 -8.70
CA THR A 264 14.11 5.11 -9.56
C THR A 264 15.16 5.86 -10.41
N LEU A 265 16.33 6.17 -9.87
CA LEU A 265 17.41 6.80 -10.64
C LEU A 265 17.82 5.93 -11.83
N ARG A 266 17.97 4.61 -11.64
CA ARG A 266 18.27 3.68 -12.75
C ARG A 266 17.13 3.61 -13.77
N GLN A 267 15.88 3.66 -13.32
CA GLN A 267 14.70 3.65 -14.20
C GLN A 267 14.59 4.91 -15.05
N VAL A 268 14.89 6.09 -14.48
CA VAL A 268 14.95 7.37 -15.21
C VAL A 268 16.06 7.32 -16.27
N GLU A 269 17.22 6.79 -15.91
CA GLU A 269 18.34 6.65 -16.85
C GLU A 269 18.02 5.65 -17.97
N HIS A 270 17.37 4.54 -17.64
CA HIS A 270 16.89 3.59 -18.66
C HIS A 270 15.89 4.27 -19.60
N LEU A 271 14.91 5.01 -19.09
CA LEU A 271 13.95 5.73 -19.95
C LEU A 271 14.66 6.72 -20.87
N ARG A 272 15.66 7.47 -20.35
CA ARG A 272 16.49 8.37 -21.17
C ARG A 272 17.24 7.63 -22.28
N SER A 273 17.77 6.43 -22.01
CA SER A 273 18.48 5.63 -22.99
C SER A 273 17.62 5.13 -24.14
N THR A 274 16.28 5.14 -23.99
CA THR A 274 15.33 4.81 -25.07
C THR A 274 15.01 5.99 -25.99
N GLY A 275 15.62 7.14 -25.75
CA GLY A 275 15.44 8.36 -26.56
C GLY A 275 14.38 9.33 -26.00
N VAL A 276 13.71 8.99 -24.90
CA VAL A 276 12.75 9.89 -24.25
C VAL A 276 13.49 10.98 -23.48
N GLY A 277 13.23 12.24 -23.83
CA GLY A 277 13.75 13.41 -23.10
C GLY A 277 13.17 13.44 -21.67
N ILE A 278 14.01 13.84 -20.69
CA ILE A 278 13.58 14.00 -19.29
C ILE A 278 13.60 15.48 -18.93
N LEU A 279 12.44 16.07 -18.73
CA LEU A 279 12.28 17.45 -18.30
C LEU A 279 12.48 17.57 -16.79
N PRO A 280 13.08 18.65 -16.29
CA PRO A 280 13.13 18.90 -14.85
C PRO A 280 11.76 19.30 -14.31
N TYR A 281 11.51 19.08 -13.00
CA TYR A 281 10.23 19.41 -12.36
C TYR A 281 9.82 20.88 -12.43
N ASN A 282 10.78 21.78 -12.65
CA ASN A 282 10.59 23.23 -12.82
C ASN A 282 10.59 23.67 -14.30
N ALA A 283 10.44 22.72 -15.24
CA ALA A 283 10.25 23.06 -16.65
C ALA A 283 8.92 23.84 -16.86
N SER A 284 8.83 24.53 -17.99
CA SER A 284 7.57 25.18 -18.35
C SER A 284 6.52 24.16 -18.84
N LEU A 285 5.25 24.49 -18.71
CA LEU A 285 4.16 23.64 -19.21
C LEU A 285 4.24 23.47 -20.73
N GLU A 286 4.60 24.55 -21.44
CA GLU A 286 4.76 24.53 -22.90
C GLU A 286 5.84 23.56 -23.36
N ALA A 287 6.94 23.41 -22.60
CA ALA A 287 7.97 22.42 -22.90
C ALA A 287 7.42 20.98 -22.77
N ALA A 288 6.61 20.71 -21.76
CA ALA A 288 5.95 19.40 -21.58
C ALA A 288 4.90 19.14 -22.66
N GLU A 289 4.12 20.15 -23.05
CA GLU A 289 3.14 20.07 -24.15
C GLU A 289 3.83 19.82 -25.50
N ALA A 290 4.97 20.50 -25.75
CA ALA A 290 5.76 20.29 -26.95
C ALA A 290 6.31 18.85 -27.02
N GLN A 291 6.86 18.34 -25.92
CA GLN A 291 7.35 16.97 -25.85
C GLN A 291 6.19 15.96 -26.04
N LEU A 292 5.05 16.21 -25.43
CA LEU A 292 3.88 15.34 -25.57
C LEU A 292 3.40 15.27 -27.02
N LYS A 293 3.45 16.40 -27.73
CA LYS A 293 3.06 16.50 -29.16
C LYS A 293 4.06 15.81 -30.08
N SER A 294 5.36 15.89 -29.81
CA SER A 294 6.40 15.27 -30.66
C SER A 294 6.54 13.77 -30.40
N ASP A 295 6.52 13.33 -29.14
CA ASP A 295 6.93 12.00 -28.73
C ASP A 295 5.75 11.14 -28.29
N GLY A 296 4.54 11.72 -28.11
CA GLY A 296 3.38 11.03 -27.53
C GLY A 296 3.51 10.77 -26.02
N VAL A 297 4.64 11.13 -25.40
CA VAL A 297 4.93 10.99 -23.98
C VAL A 297 5.68 12.21 -23.48
N ALA A 298 5.26 12.76 -22.32
CA ALA A 298 6.05 13.70 -21.57
C ALA A 298 6.63 13.03 -20.31
N ALA A 299 7.91 13.26 -20.05
CA ALA A 299 8.58 12.70 -18.87
C ALA A 299 9.21 13.81 -18.04
N ILE A 300 8.74 13.96 -16.78
CA ILE A 300 9.15 15.01 -15.87
C ILE A 300 9.72 14.39 -14.60
N SER A 301 10.90 14.82 -14.20
CA SER A 301 11.60 14.24 -13.05
C SER A 301 12.25 15.29 -12.17
N SER A 302 12.15 15.08 -10.85
CA SER A 302 12.99 15.71 -9.83
C SER A 302 14.03 14.75 -9.27
N SER A 303 14.08 13.52 -9.78
CA SER A 303 14.98 12.47 -9.29
C SER A 303 16.44 12.91 -9.42
N ALA A 304 17.13 13.00 -8.31
CA ALA A 304 18.50 13.48 -8.22
C ALA A 304 19.32 12.60 -7.26
N PRO A 305 20.62 12.41 -7.53
CA PRO A 305 21.52 11.73 -6.59
C PRO A 305 21.60 12.51 -5.26
N PRO A 306 22.02 11.86 -4.15
CA PRO A 306 21.99 12.45 -2.81
C PRO A 306 22.66 13.83 -2.70
N ASN A 307 23.77 14.04 -3.40
CA ASN A 307 24.57 15.27 -3.42
C ASN A 307 23.91 16.43 -4.21
N ALA A 308 22.91 16.16 -5.01
CA ALA A 308 22.20 17.15 -5.83
C ALA A 308 20.78 17.46 -5.33
N ARG A 309 20.38 16.86 -4.20
CA ARG A 309 19.05 17.10 -3.60
C ARG A 309 19.02 18.47 -2.91
N LYS A 310 17.88 19.16 -3.04
CA LYS A 310 17.61 20.41 -2.31
C LYS A 310 16.77 20.08 -1.07
N PRO A 311 17.30 20.09 0.13
CA PRO A 311 16.53 19.88 1.34
C PRO A 311 15.39 20.90 1.47
N GLY A 312 14.22 20.47 1.88
CA GLY A 312 13.04 21.33 2.08
C GLY A 312 12.24 21.65 0.83
N ALA A 313 12.64 21.13 -0.36
CA ALA A 313 11.91 21.34 -1.60
C ALA A 313 10.84 20.25 -1.88
N GLU A 314 10.64 19.29 -0.97
CA GLU A 314 9.82 18.11 -1.20
C GLU A 314 8.37 18.50 -1.57
N ARG A 315 7.75 19.40 -0.81
CA ARG A 315 6.38 19.87 -1.08
C ARG A 315 6.26 20.65 -2.39
N GLU A 316 7.27 21.49 -2.70
CA GLU A 316 7.31 22.23 -3.96
C GLU A 316 7.34 21.26 -5.15
N ILE A 317 8.19 20.24 -5.08
CA ILE A 317 8.33 19.21 -6.10
C ILE A 317 7.01 18.43 -6.29
N GLU A 318 6.40 18.00 -5.21
CA GLU A 318 5.12 17.28 -5.22
C GLU A 318 4.03 18.13 -5.90
N HIS A 319 3.91 19.39 -5.51
CA HIS A 319 2.96 20.32 -6.12
C HIS A 319 3.24 20.56 -7.61
N ALA A 320 4.48 20.73 -7.99
CA ALA A 320 4.86 20.94 -9.40
C ALA A 320 4.50 19.71 -10.25
N LEU A 321 4.87 18.49 -9.80
CA LEU A 321 4.57 17.25 -10.52
C LEU A 321 3.05 16.98 -10.59
N ALA A 322 2.33 17.24 -9.51
CA ALA A 322 0.89 17.12 -9.46
C ALA A 322 0.20 18.13 -10.40
N ASN A 323 0.71 19.36 -10.50
CA ASN A 323 0.21 20.37 -11.43
C ASN A 323 0.42 19.97 -12.89
N PHE A 324 1.57 19.39 -13.26
CA PHE A 324 1.77 18.84 -14.61
C PHE A 324 0.70 17.77 -14.92
N ALA A 325 0.43 16.84 -14.00
CA ALA A 325 -0.62 15.85 -14.21
C ALA A 325 -1.97 16.52 -14.46
N HIS A 326 -2.36 17.46 -13.61
CA HIS A 326 -3.64 18.15 -13.73
C HIS A 326 -3.78 18.89 -15.05
N GLN A 327 -2.78 19.70 -15.43
CA GLN A 327 -2.82 20.52 -16.65
C GLN A 327 -2.80 19.66 -17.92
N LEU A 328 -1.91 18.66 -18.00
CA LEU A 328 -1.76 17.85 -19.20
C LEU A 328 -2.95 16.88 -19.41
N VAL A 329 -3.57 16.39 -18.34
CA VAL A 329 -4.83 15.64 -18.45
C VAL A 329 -5.94 16.52 -18.98
N ALA A 330 -6.09 17.75 -18.42
CA ALA A 330 -7.17 18.66 -18.77
C ALA A 330 -7.04 19.26 -20.19
N ARG A 331 -5.80 19.58 -20.62
CA ARG A 331 -5.58 20.32 -21.87
C ARG A 331 -5.18 19.45 -23.05
N ASN A 332 -4.45 18.37 -22.79
CA ASN A 332 -3.79 17.59 -23.84
C ASN A 332 -4.31 16.16 -23.93
N GLY A 333 -5.36 15.80 -23.18
CA GLY A 333 -5.99 14.49 -23.24
C GLY A 333 -5.09 13.35 -22.79
N VAL A 334 -4.14 13.58 -21.86
CA VAL A 334 -3.31 12.51 -21.28
C VAL A 334 -4.21 11.49 -20.62
N ARG A 335 -4.03 10.21 -21.00
CA ARG A 335 -4.85 9.10 -20.51
C ARG A 335 -4.03 8.05 -19.74
N ARG A 336 -2.72 8.02 -19.91
CA ARG A 336 -1.80 7.03 -19.31
C ARG A 336 -0.78 7.76 -18.45
N ILE A 337 -0.71 7.42 -17.16
CA ILE A 337 0.14 8.14 -16.20
C ILE A 337 0.95 7.17 -15.37
N VAL A 338 2.26 7.30 -15.39
CA VAL A 338 3.20 6.51 -14.58
C VAL A 338 3.84 7.42 -13.55
N VAL A 339 3.71 7.09 -12.26
CA VAL A 339 4.22 7.90 -11.16
C VAL A 339 5.18 7.10 -10.29
N ALA A 340 6.37 7.64 -10.05
CA ALA A 340 7.37 7.08 -9.16
C ALA A 340 7.62 7.97 -7.93
N GLY A 341 7.29 7.44 -6.76
CA GLY A 341 7.36 8.10 -5.46
C GLY A 341 6.03 8.02 -4.72
N GLY A 342 6.04 7.63 -3.45
CA GLY A 342 4.84 7.49 -2.63
C GLY A 342 4.09 8.82 -2.49
N GLU A 343 4.76 9.85 -2.01
CA GLU A 343 4.19 11.19 -1.83
C GLU A 343 3.78 11.81 -3.17
N THR A 344 4.62 11.67 -4.22
CA THR A 344 4.27 12.13 -5.57
C THR A 344 3.00 11.44 -6.10
N SER A 345 2.86 10.13 -5.89
CA SER A 345 1.67 9.37 -6.28
C SER A 345 0.42 9.91 -5.57
N GLY A 346 0.54 10.19 -4.27
CA GLY A 346 -0.53 10.78 -3.48
C GLY A 346 -0.95 12.16 -4.00
N ALA A 347 0.02 13.04 -4.26
CA ALA A 347 -0.23 14.39 -4.76
C ALA A 347 -0.90 14.37 -6.15
N VAL A 348 -0.47 13.46 -7.04
CA VAL A 348 -1.08 13.29 -8.38
C VAL A 348 -2.52 12.78 -8.27
N VAL A 349 -2.78 11.77 -7.44
CA VAL A 349 -4.13 11.23 -7.21
C VAL A 349 -5.08 12.32 -6.72
N GLU A 350 -4.65 13.15 -5.75
CA GLU A 350 -5.41 14.26 -5.21
C GLU A 350 -5.67 15.35 -6.26
N ALA A 351 -4.63 15.79 -6.98
CA ALA A 351 -4.74 16.84 -8.00
C ALA A 351 -5.67 16.45 -9.16
N LEU A 352 -5.74 15.16 -9.49
CA LEU A 352 -6.64 14.63 -10.51
C LEU A 352 -8.05 14.30 -9.97
N GLY A 353 -8.30 14.47 -8.68
CA GLY A 353 -9.58 14.15 -8.05
C GLY A 353 -9.96 12.68 -8.16
N ILE A 354 -8.97 11.77 -8.19
CA ILE A 354 -9.20 10.33 -8.31
C ILE A 354 -9.70 9.80 -6.98
N ARG A 355 -10.90 9.22 -6.97
CA ARG A 355 -11.55 8.67 -5.77
C ARG A 355 -11.39 7.16 -5.66
N ALA A 356 -11.39 6.46 -6.79
CA ALA A 356 -11.29 5.00 -6.82
C ALA A 356 -10.63 4.54 -8.11
N VAL A 357 -9.94 3.38 -8.00
CA VAL A 357 -9.32 2.67 -9.12
C VAL A 357 -9.59 1.17 -9.00
N GLU A 358 -9.85 0.52 -10.10
CA GLU A 358 -9.80 -0.92 -10.20
C GLU A 358 -8.40 -1.39 -10.61
N LEU A 359 -8.02 -2.58 -10.20
CA LEU A 359 -6.79 -3.21 -10.65
C LEU A 359 -7.05 -3.94 -11.97
N THR A 360 -6.18 -3.71 -12.94
CA THR A 360 -6.31 -4.26 -14.30
C THR A 360 -5.16 -5.19 -14.68
N GLY A 361 -4.12 -5.27 -13.87
CA GLY A 361 -2.96 -6.13 -14.09
C GLY A 361 -1.87 -5.92 -13.04
N ILE A 362 -0.81 -6.70 -13.15
CA ILE A 362 0.43 -6.51 -12.37
C ILE A 362 1.54 -6.18 -13.37
N LEU A 363 2.17 -5.04 -13.19
CA LEU A 363 3.29 -4.57 -14.03
C LEU A 363 4.61 -5.16 -13.55
N ASP A 364 4.86 -5.04 -12.25
CA ASP A 364 5.99 -5.61 -11.53
C ASP A 364 5.53 -6.01 -10.11
N PRO A 365 6.27 -6.84 -9.40
CA PRO A 365 5.96 -7.16 -7.99
C PRO A 365 5.73 -5.89 -7.17
N GLY A 366 4.57 -5.78 -6.53
CA GLY A 366 4.15 -4.63 -5.74
C GLY A 366 3.71 -3.39 -6.55
N VAL A 367 3.61 -3.50 -7.88
CA VAL A 367 3.16 -2.38 -8.72
C VAL A 367 2.05 -2.85 -9.65
N PRO A 368 0.77 -2.61 -9.30
CA PRO A 368 -0.37 -2.91 -10.17
C PRO A 368 -0.51 -1.90 -11.32
N SER A 369 -1.17 -2.35 -12.39
CA SER A 369 -1.83 -1.50 -13.36
C SER A 369 -3.21 -1.15 -12.84
N LEU A 370 -3.59 0.11 -12.94
CA LEU A 370 -4.80 0.67 -12.35
C LEU A 370 -5.63 1.39 -13.41
N ARG A 371 -6.96 1.37 -13.27
CA ARG A 371 -7.90 2.17 -14.06
C ARG A 371 -8.84 2.94 -13.15
N THR A 372 -9.04 4.22 -13.40
CA THR A 372 -9.94 5.05 -12.59
C THR A 372 -11.39 4.65 -12.77
N LEU A 373 -12.15 4.71 -11.67
CA LEU A 373 -13.59 4.50 -11.63
C LEU A 373 -14.32 5.83 -11.41
N GLY A 374 -15.57 5.91 -11.83
CA GLY A 374 -16.44 7.06 -11.61
C GLY A 374 -16.06 8.30 -12.43
N ARG A 375 -15.19 8.19 -13.45
CA ARG A 375 -14.85 9.27 -14.38
C ARG A 375 -15.47 9.02 -15.76
N PRO A 376 -16.00 10.06 -16.45
CA PRO A 376 -16.47 9.91 -17.82
C PRO A 376 -15.37 9.38 -18.77
N GLU A 377 -14.17 9.90 -18.59
CA GLU A 377 -12.97 9.44 -19.30
C GLU A 377 -12.02 8.76 -18.32
N PRO A 378 -11.90 7.43 -18.38
CA PRO A 378 -11.01 6.72 -17.48
C PRO A 378 -9.53 7.02 -17.78
N LEU A 379 -8.72 7.06 -16.71
CA LEU A 379 -7.27 7.14 -16.78
C LEU A 379 -6.69 5.79 -16.42
N ALA A 380 -5.60 5.40 -17.10
CA ALA A 380 -4.77 4.28 -16.71
C ALA A 380 -3.57 4.78 -15.92
N LEU A 381 -3.28 4.14 -14.79
CA LEU A 381 -2.26 4.57 -13.84
C LEU A 381 -1.31 3.44 -13.48
N ALA A 382 -0.07 3.80 -13.26
CA ALA A 382 0.90 2.98 -12.54
C ALA A 382 1.53 3.83 -11.42
N LEU A 383 1.23 3.50 -10.18
CA LEU A 383 1.70 4.22 -9.00
C LEU A 383 2.68 3.33 -8.24
N LYS A 384 3.94 3.74 -8.11
CA LYS A 384 4.94 2.94 -7.44
C LYS A 384 5.67 3.66 -6.31
N SER A 385 5.99 2.93 -5.25
CA SER A 385 7.00 3.34 -4.28
C SER A 385 8.38 3.43 -4.96
N GLY A 386 9.25 4.29 -4.44
CA GLY A 386 10.55 4.56 -5.03
C GLY A 386 11.40 3.32 -5.31
N ASN A 387 11.37 2.32 -4.43
CA ASN A 387 12.24 1.14 -4.50
C ASN A 387 11.69 -0.02 -5.36
N PHE A 388 10.47 0.08 -5.87
CA PHE A 388 9.83 -0.98 -6.65
C PHE A 388 10.07 -0.85 -8.16
N GLY A 389 9.87 -1.97 -8.85
CA GLY A 389 9.96 -2.07 -10.29
C GLY A 389 11.37 -2.40 -10.83
N SER A 390 11.40 -3.11 -11.95
CA SER A 390 12.61 -3.42 -12.73
C SER A 390 13.24 -2.16 -13.32
N ASN A 391 14.45 -2.25 -13.83
CA ASN A 391 15.14 -1.08 -14.40
C ASN A 391 14.41 -0.48 -15.62
N ASP A 392 13.69 -1.32 -16.40
CA ASP A 392 12.88 -0.94 -17.55
C ASP A 392 11.43 -0.55 -17.20
N PHE A 393 11.13 -0.35 -15.92
CA PHE A 393 9.76 -0.18 -15.41
C PHE A 393 8.95 0.88 -16.17
N PHE A 394 9.51 2.06 -16.44
CA PHE A 394 8.77 3.13 -17.10
C PHE A 394 8.34 2.76 -18.52
N THR A 395 9.25 2.19 -19.31
CA THR A 395 8.92 1.72 -20.69
C THR A 395 7.93 0.58 -20.65
N LYS A 396 8.10 -0.36 -19.75
CA LYS A 396 7.15 -1.48 -19.54
C LYS A 396 5.75 -0.96 -19.16
N ALA A 397 5.66 -0.03 -18.21
CA ALA A 397 4.39 0.52 -17.77
C ALA A 397 3.69 1.29 -18.91
N LEU A 398 4.42 2.15 -19.65
CA LEU A 398 3.88 2.89 -20.77
C LEU A 398 3.27 2.00 -21.86
N ASN A 399 3.76 0.77 -22.03
CA ASN A 399 3.25 -0.19 -23.03
C ASN A 399 2.10 -1.05 -22.51
N ARG A 400 1.80 -1.03 -21.20
CA ARG A 400 0.86 -1.97 -20.58
C ARG A 400 -0.31 -1.33 -19.84
N ILE A 401 -0.33 0.01 -19.69
CA ILE A 401 -1.43 0.74 -19.08
C ILE A 401 -2.32 1.47 -20.07
#